data_65cd6c65fc2de739e7df69cc5b6f9aa6
#
_entry.id   65cd6c65fc2de739e7df69cc5b6f9aa6
#
_cell.length_a   1.000
_cell.length_b   1.000
_cell.length_c   1.000
_cell.angle_alpha   90.00
_cell.angle_beta   90.00
_cell.angle_gamma   90.00
#
_symmetry.space_group_name_H-M   'P 1'
#
loop_
_entity.id
_entity.type
_entity.pdbx_description
1 polymer ?
#
loop_
_entity_poly.entity_id
_entity_poly.type
_entity_poly.pdbx_seq_one_letter_code
_entity_poly.pdbx_strand_id
1 'polypeptide(L)'
;MRVRPEEPGDHEAVAALHREAFGRDGAMVAELVDRLRPALAAGPGASLVAEDTDVVGHVLLTPSLLDAPTRLVGVAVLSPLGVRSTHRRRGIGGALVTAGIEEMDRQGAPAVFLEGSPSYYARFGFEAGGDLGFRRPSLRIPDEAFQVVRLAAFEPWMTGTLVYDHTFWDLDLVGLRDAEGAGS
;
A
#
# COMPACT_ATOMS: atom_id res chain seq x y z
N MET A 1 -3.59 -20.29 9.88
CA MET A 1 -3.71 -19.00 9.16
C MET A 1 -3.43 -19.20 7.70
N ARG A 2 -4.26 -18.66 6.82
CA ARG A 2 -4.15 -18.71 5.35
C ARG A 2 -4.26 -17.29 4.79
N VAL A 3 -3.43 -16.95 3.80
CA VAL A 3 -3.59 -15.72 3.01
C VAL A 3 -4.32 -16.09 1.71
N ARG A 4 -5.35 -15.33 1.36
CA ARG A 4 -6.17 -15.53 0.16
C ARG A 4 -6.68 -14.21 -0.42
N PRO A 5 -7.15 -14.17 -1.67
CA PRO A 5 -7.88 -13.01 -2.17
C PRO A 5 -9.10 -12.68 -1.28
N GLU A 6 -9.37 -11.38 -1.15
CA GLU A 6 -10.60 -10.90 -0.52
C GLU A 6 -11.82 -11.28 -1.37
N GLU A 7 -12.88 -11.69 -0.72
CA GLU A 7 -14.18 -11.99 -1.33
C GLU A 7 -15.23 -10.95 -0.90
N PRO A 8 -16.32 -10.77 -1.65
CA PRO A 8 -17.36 -9.80 -1.28
C PRO A 8 -17.92 -10.00 0.14
N GLY A 9 -17.93 -11.23 0.64
CA GLY A 9 -18.36 -11.56 2.00
C GLY A 9 -17.41 -11.05 3.10
N ASP A 10 -16.18 -10.69 2.75
CA ASP A 10 -15.17 -10.20 3.72
C ASP A 10 -15.25 -8.68 3.94
N HIS A 11 -15.94 -7.93 3.08
CA HIS A 11 -15.90 -6.46 3.07
C HIS A 11 -16.21 -5.83 4.44
N GLU A 12 -17.23 -6.35 5.14
CA GLU A 12 -17.59 -5.84 6.47
C GLU A 12 -16.50 -6.14 7.51
N ALA A 13 -15.95 -7.36 7.48
CA ALA A 13 -14.87 -7.77 8.38
C ALA A 13 -13.59 -6.96 8.14
N VAL A 14 -13.25 -6.69 6.86
CA VAL A 14 -12.12 -5.84 6.47
C VAL A 14 -12.32 -4.40 6.93
N ALA A 15 -13.51 -3.82 6.73
CA ALA A 15 -13.82 -2.48 7.20
C ALA A 15 -13.72 -2.37 8.74
N ALA A 16 -14.25 -3.36 9.47
CA ALA A 16 -14.15 -3.41 10.93
C ALA A 16 -12.69 -3.54 11.39
N LEU A 17 -11.88 -4.37 10.70
CA LEU A 17 -10.46 -4.53 10.96
C LEU A 17 -9.71 -3.20 10.83
N HIS A 18 -9.93 -2.45 9.75
CA HIS A 18 -9.25 -1.17 9.54
C HIS A 18 -9.68 -0.11 10.55
N ARG A 19 -10.98 -0.05 10.90
CA ARG A 19 -11.45 0.84 11.98
C ARG A 19 -10.72 0.55 13.30
N GLU A 20 -10.51 -0.71 13.62
CA GLU A 20 -9.75 -1.12 14.82
C GLU A 20 -8.25 -0.80 14.69
N ALA A 21 -7.63 -1.19 13.58
CA ALA A 21 -6.19 -1.13 13.41
C ALA A 21 -5.63 0.29 13.36
N PHE A 22 -6.39 1.24 12.80
CA PHE A 22 -5.99 2.64 12.58
C PHE A 22 -6.64 3.63 13.55
N GLY A 23 -7.45 3.16 14.51
CA GLY A 23 -7.99 3.99 15.58
C GLY A 23 -8.74 5.22 15.04
N ARG A 24 -8.26 6.43 15.35
CA ARG A 24 -8.92 7.68 14.93
C ARG A 24 -9.10 7.81 13.43
N ASP A 25 -8.15 7.33 12.64
CA ASP A 25 -8.17 7.43 11.17
C ASP A 25 -8.86 6.21 10.54
N GLY A 26 -9.25 5.22 11.34
CA GLY A 26 -9.74 3.92 10.89
C GLY A 26 -11.00 3.97 10.02
N ALA A 27 -11.91 4.91 10.28
CA ALA A 27 -13.10 5.09 9.45
C ALA A 27 -12.73 5.55 8.03
N MET A 28 -11.77 6.47 7.93
CA MET A 28 -11.28 7.00 6.66
C MET A 28 -10.47 5.97 5.88
N VAL A 29 -9.68 5.15 6.59
CA VAL A 29 -8.94 4.03 5.98
C VAL A 29 -9.90 2.94 5.47
N ALA A 30 -10.96 2.63 6.19
CA ALA A 30 -11.99 1.71 5.72
C ALA A 30 -12.70 2.25 4.46
N GLU A 31 -13.01 3.55 4.41
CA GLU A 31 -13.57 4.20 3.23
C GLU A 31 -12.59 4.17 2.04
N LEU A 32 -11.30 4.39 2.29
CA LEU A 32 -10.26 4.29 1.26
C LEU A 32 -10.31 2.92 0.59
N VAL A 33 -10.34 1.85 1.37
CA VAL A 33 -10.40 0.47 0.84
C VAL A 33 -11.66 0.27 -0.01
N ASP A 34 -12.82 0.68 0.48
CA ASP A 34 -14.09 0.56 -0.26
C ASP A 34 -14.06 1.30 -1.60
N ARG A 35 -13.52 2.51 -1.62
CA ARG A 35 -13.43 3.34 -2.83
C ARG A 35 -12.36 2.85 -3.81
N LEU A 36 -11.31 2.19 -3.36
CA LEU A 36 -10.22 1.68 -4.22
C LEU A 36 -10.50 0.29 -4.81
N ARG A 37 -11.41 -0.52 -4.25
CA ARG A 37 -11.70 -1.85 -4.80
C ARG A 37 -12.05 -1.85 -6.28
N PRO A 38 -12.89 -0.94 -6.80
CA PRO A 38 -13.19 -0.89 -8.24
C PRO A 38 -11.95 -0.61 -9.11
N ALA A 39 -10.97 0.12 -8.58
CA ALA A 39 -9.74 0.44 -9.32
C ALA A 39 -8.85 -0.78 -9.56
N LEU A 40 -9.02 -1.88 -8.81
CA LEU A 40 -8.22 -3.10 -8.99
C LEU A 40 -8.36 -3.73 -10.38
N ALA A 41 -9.43 -3.41 -11.11
CA ALA A 41 -9.62 -3.87 -12.49
C ALA A 41 -8.80 -3.08 -13.53
N ALA A 42 -8.19 -1.96 -13.15
CA ALA A 42 -7.53 -1.03 -14.08
C ALA A 42 -6.05 -1.34 -14.33
N GLY A 43 -5.45 -2.23 -13.54
CA GLY A 43 -4.00 -2.54 -13.64
C GLY A 43 -3.56 -3.54 -12.57
N PRO A 44 -2.24 -3.66 -12.34
CA PRO A 44 -1.74 -4.57 -11.33
C PRO A 44 -2.21 -4.15 -9.94
N GLY A 45 -2.99 -5.01 -9.31
CA GLY A 45 -3.57 -4.74 -8.00
C GLY A 45 -4.13 -6.01 -7.36
N ALA A 46 -4.26 -5.98 -6.03
CA ALA A 46 -4.82 -7.09 -5.27
C ALA A 46 -5.38 -6.62 -3.93
N SER A 47 -6.42 -7.27 -3.49
CA SER A 47 -6.93 -7.20 -2.12
C SER A 47 -6.79 -8.58 -1.50
N LEU A 48 -6.01 -8.71 -0.42
CA LEU A 48 -5.69 -9.97 0.22
C LEU A 48 -6.07 -9.93 1.71
N VAL A 49 -6.67 -11.01 2.17
CA VAL A 49 -6.98 -11.22 3.58
C VAL A 49 -6.13 -12.33 4.19
N ALA A 50 -5.77 -12.17 5.45
CA ALA A 50 -5.26 -13.24 6.29
C ALA A 50 -6.42 -13.76 7.14
N GLU A 51 -6.74 -15.03 6.97
CA GLU A 51 -7.83 -15.74 7.65
C GLU A 51 -7.26 -16.75 8.64
N ASP A 52 -7.78 -16.75 9.84
CA ASP A 52 -7.58 -17.81 10.83
C ASP A 52 -8.93 -18.48 11.05
N THR A 53 -9.67 -18.20 12.10
CA THR A 53 -11.11 -18.52 12.17
C THR A 53 -11.94 -17.41 11.49
N ASP A 54 -11.45 -16.20 11.59
CA ASP A 54 -12.02 -14.96 11.02
C ASP A 54 -10.95 -14.20 10.22
N VAL A 55 -11.34 -13.12 9.55
CA VAL A 55 -10.40 -12.17 8.93
C VAL A 55 -9.62 -11.44 10.02
N VAL A 56 -8.30 -11.70 10.07
CA VAL A 56 -7.40 -11.16 11.11
C VAL A 56 -6.36 -10.18 10.55
N GLY A 57 -6.24 -10.07 9.23
CA GLY A 57 -5.36 -9.14 8.55
C GLY A 57 -5.84 -8.85 7.14
N HIS A 58 -5.47 -7.69 6.61
CA HIS A 58 -5.80 -7.27 5.25
C HIS A 58 -4.71 -6.38 4.68
N VAL A 59 -4.44 -6.52 3.38
CA VAL A 59 -3.59 -5.61 2.60
C VAL A 59 -4.26 -5.31 1.27
N LEU A 60 -4.20 -4.04 0.86
CA LEU A 60 -4.60 -3.59 -0.46
C LEU A 60 -3.37 -3.15 -1.24
N LEU A 61 -3.26 -3.61 -2.48
CA LEU A 61 -2.30 -3.12 -3.46
C LEU A 61 -3.10 -2.51 -4.60
N THR A 62 -2.94 -1.19 -4.80
CA THR A 62 -3.76 -0.43 -5.74
C THR A 62 -2.98 -0.11 -6.99
N PRO A 63 -3.55 -0.31 -8.21
CA PRO A 63 -2.97 0.18 -9.44
C PRO A 63 -2.65 1.66 -9.36
N SER A 64 -1.45 2.02 -9.73
CA SER A 64 -0.94 3.38 -9.73
C SER A 64 -0.05 3.62 -10.95
N LEU A 65 0.39 4.84 -11.19
CA LEU A 65 1.21 5.18 -12.33
C LEU A 65 2.56 5.71 -11.87
N LEU A 66 3.59 5.36 -12.62
CA LEU A 66 4.88 6.01 -12.57
C LEU A 66 5.01 6.89 -13.84
N ASP A 67 5.13 8.19 -13.65
CA ASP A 67 5.40 9.14 -14.72
C ASP A 67 6.91 9.10 -15.04
N ALA A 68 7.28 8.14 -15.90
CA ALA A 68 8.65 7.91 -16.31
C ALA A 68 9.01 8.72 -17.58
N PRO A 69 10.32 8.97 -17.86
CA PRO A 69 10.74 9.86 -18.93
C PRO A 69 10.24 9.48 -20.33
N THR A 70 9.99 8.22 -20.59
CA THR A 70 9.59 7.74 -21.93
C THR A 70 8.10 7.50 -22.07
N ARG A 71 7.42 7.11 -21.00
CA ARG A 71 5.96 6.83 -20.96
C ARG A 71 5.49 6.61 -19.53
N LEU A 72 4.19 6.61 -19.35
CA LEU A 72 3.57 6.14 -18.10
C LEU A 72 3.79 4.63 -17.95
N VAL A 73 4.10 4.20 -16.73
CA VAL A 73 4.30 2.80 -16.36
C VAL A 73 3.28 2.43 -15.27
N GLY A 74 2.55 1.34 -15.48
CA GLY A 74 1.66 0.79 -14.44
C GLY A 74 2.50 0.17 -13.31
N VAL A 75 2.25 0.60 -12.09
CA VAL A 75 2.88 0.11 -10.85
C VAL A 75 1.80 -0.13 -9.79
N ALA A 76 2.17 -0.64 -8.64
CA ALA A 76 1.24 -0.79 -7.52
C ALA A 76 1.67 0.01 -6.29
N VAL A 77 0.69 0.45 -5.49
CA VAL A 77 0.91 1.03 -4.17
C VAL A 77 0.31 0.12 -3.12
N LEU A 78 1.13 -0.31 -2.16
CA LEU A 78 0.71 -1.11 -1.01
C LEU A 78 0.19 -0.16 0.08
N SER A 79 -1.11 -0.02 0.19
CA SER A 79 -1.80 0.77 1.22
C SER A 79 -3.31 0.52 1.16
N PRO A 80 -3.97 0.25 2.33
CA PRO A 80 -3.38 0.06 3.65
C PRO A 80 -2.97 -1.39 3.94
N LEU A 81 -2.19 -1.56 5.00
CA LEU A 81 -1.93 -2.86 5.65
C LEU A 81 -2.46 -2.81 7.09
N GLY A 82 -3.39 -3.67 7.42
CA GLY A 82 -3.98 -3.77 8.76
C GLY A 82 -3.92 -5.18 9.33
N VAL A 83 -3.71 -5.27 10.65
CA VAL A 83 -3.79 -6.53 11.41
C VAL A 83 -4.54 -6.27 12.71
N ARG A 84 -5.51 -7.12 13.06
CA ARG A 84 -6.25 -7.03 14.34
C ARG A 84 -5.29 -6.95 15.51
N SER A 85 -5.60 -6.11 16.48
CA SER A 85 -4.74 -5.83 17.64
C SER A 85 -4.37 -7.11 18.40
N THR A 86 -5.32 -8.03 18.56
CA THR A 86 -5.14 -9.33 19.22
C THR A 86 -4.24 -10.31 18.46
N HIS A 87 -3.95 -10.03 17.20
CA HIS A 87 -3.16 -10.89 16.30
C HIS A 87 -1.84 -10.25 15.85
N ARG A 88 -1.50 -9.07 16.36
CA ARG A 88 -0.22 -8.41 16.06
C ARG A 88 0.98 -9.23 16.55
N ARG A 89 2.14 -9.00 15.95
CA ARG A 89 3.43 -9.67 16.26
C ARG A 89 3.42 -11.19 16.08
N ARG A 90 2.49 -11.72 15.28
CA ARG A 90 2.42 -13.15 14.89
C ARG A 90 2.86 -13.40 13.45
N GLY A 91 3.53 -12.44 12.79
CA GLY A 91 3.98 -12.57 11.40
C GLY A 91 2.92 -12.30 10.33
N ILE A 92 1.68 -12.01 10.70
CA ILE A 92 0.54 -11.86 9.76
C ILE A 92 0.78 -10.73 8.76
N GLY A 93 1.21 -9.55 9.23
CA GLY A 93 1.53 -8.43 8.34
C GLY A 93 2.64 -8.78 7.34
N GLY A 94 3.65 -9.52 7.80
CA GLY A 94 4.73 -9.99 6.93
C GLY A 94 4.24 -10.97 5.86
N ALA A 95 3.39 -11.92 6.23
CA ALA A 95 2.80 -12.86 5.28
C ALA A 95 1.95 -12.15 4.22
N LEU A 96 1.18 -11.13 4.61
CA LEU A 96 0.39 -10.31 3.68
C LEU A 96 1.28 -9.49 2.73
N VAL A 97 2.35 -8.87 3.23
CA VAL A 97 3.30 -8.12 2.39
C VAL A 97 3.96 -9.05 1.39
N THR A 98 4.47 -10.21 1.82
CA THR A 98 5.10 -11.20 0.93
C THR A 98 4.13 -11.68 -0.14
N ALA A 99 2.92 -12.09 0.23
CA ALA A 99 1.91 -12.53 -0.72
C ALA A 99 1.50 -11.42 -1.70
N GLY A 100 1.42 -10.16 -1.23
CA GLY A 100 1.14 -9.00 -2.09
C GLY A 100 2.24 -8.77 -3.12
N ILE A 101 3.51 -8.82 -2.72
CA ILE A 101 4.66 -8.68 -3.63
C ILE A 101 4.66 -9.81 -4.68
N GLU A 102 4.49 -11.05 -4.26
CA GLU A 102 4.41 -12.21 -5.16
C GLU A 102 3.26 -12.08 -6.17
N GLU A 103 2.12 -11.60 -5.74
CA GLU A 103 0.96 -11.38 -6.62
C GLU A 103 1.24 -10.26 -7.63
N MET A 104 1.88 -9.17 -7.22
CA MET A 104 2.27 -8.08 -8.14
C MET A 104 3.30 -8.55 -9.16
N ASP A 105 4.29 -9.32 -8.74
CA ASP A 105 5.29 -9.91 -9.66
C ASP A 105 4.62 -10.85 -10.67
N ARG A 106 3.69 -11.69 -10.22
CA ARG A 106 2.89 -12.58 -11.08
C ARG A 106 2.05 -11.82 -12.10
N GLN A 107 1.54 -10.64 -11.74
CA GLN A 107 0.78 -9.76 -12.64
C GLN A 107 1.69 -8.94 -13.58
N GLY A 108 3.02 -9.04 -13.44
CA GLY A 108 3.98 -8.32 -14.26
C GLY A 108 4.15 -6.84 -13.89
N ALA A 109 3.77 -6.44 -12.67
CA ALA A 109 4.09 -5.11 -12.19
C ALA A 109 5.61 -4.95 -12.05
N PRO A 110 6.21 -3.83 -12.49
CA PRO A 110 7.65 -3.64 -12.36
C PRO A 110 8.08 -3.21 -10.96
N ALA A 111 7.19 -2.63 -10.18
CA ALA A 111 7.49 -2.14 -8.83
C ALA A 111 6.25 -2.03 -7.94
N VAL A 112 6.47 -2.13 -6.63
CA VAL A 112 5.49 -1.82 -5.59
C VAL A 112 6.06 -0.70 -4.72
N PHE A 113 5.26 0.34 -4.50
CA PHE A 113 5.59 1.48 -3.66
C PHE A 113 4.78 1.46 -2.36
N LEU A 114 5.28 2.12 -1.33
CA LEU A 114 4.54 2.37 -0.09
C LEU A 114 5.08 3.59 0.66
N GLU A 115 4.28 4.05 1.61
CA GLU A 115 4.71 4.94 2.69
C GLU A 115 4.74 4.13 3.99
N GLY A 116 5.91 4.05 4.65
CA GLY A 116 6.02 3.27 5.87
C GLY A 116 7.39 3.30 6.52
N SER A 117 7.51 2.58 7.64
CA SER A 117 8.76 2.50 8.40
C SER A 117 9.82 1.67 7.66
N PRO A 118 11.00 2.24 7.36
CA PRO A 118 12.11 1.49 6.74
C PRO A 118 12.52 0.26 7.55
N SER A 119 12.53 0.37 8.88
CA SER A 119 12.88 -0.74 9.77
C SER A 119 11.92 -1.94 9.67
N TYR A 120 10.68 -1.69 9.26
CA TYR A 120 9.70 -2.76 9.04
C TYR A 120 9.80 -3.35 7.63
N TYR A 121 9.92 -2.51 6.59
CA TYR A 121 9.77 -2.95 5.21
C TYR A 121 11.07 -3.38 4.52
N ALA A 122 12.26 -2.98 5.02
CA ALA A 122 13.55 -3.37 4.45
C ALA A 122 13.73 -4.90 4.34
N ARG A 123 13.20 -5.68 5.28
CA ARG A 123 13.26 -7.15 5.27
C ARG A 123 12.49 -7.80 4.11
N PHE A 124 11.63 -7.06 3.43
CA PHE A 124 10.88 -7.49 2.24
C PHE A 124 11.50 -6.96 0.95
N GLY A 125 12.70 -6.37 1.01
CA GLY A 125 13.39 -5.83 -0.15
C GLY A 125 13.02 -4.39 -0.51
N PHE A 126 12.24 -3.69 0.32
CA PHE A 126 11.97 -2.27 0.11
C PHE A 126 13.19 -1.42 0.43
N GLU A 127 13.44 -0.44 -0.43
CA GLU A 127 14.53 0.53 -0.36
C GLU A 127 13.97 1.95 -0.46
N ALA A 128 14.72 2.95 -0.01
CA ALA A 128 14.33 4.35 -0.14
C ALA A 128 14.16 4.74 -1.62
N GLY A 129 12.97 5.19 -1.99
CA GLY A 129 12.65 5.47 -3.40
C GLY A 129 13.48 6.60 -3.99
N GLY A 130 13.80 7.63 -3.19
CA GLY A 130 14.62 8.76 -3.63
C GLY A 130 16.03 8.35 -4.08
N ASP A 131 16.64 7.41 -3.39
CA ASP A 131 17.99 6.91 -3.71
C ASP A 131 18.03 6.14 -5.05
N LEU A 132 16.88 5.65 -5.50
CA LEU A 132 16.72 4.87 -6.73
C LEU A 132 16.16 5.69 -7.90
N GLY A 133 16.08 7.02 -7.76
CA GLY A 133 15.62 7.92 -8.82
C GLY A 133 14.11 8.08 -8.92
N PHE A 134 13.36 7.64 -7.91
CA PHE A 134 11.93 7.86 -7.84
C PHE A 134 11.61 9.14 -7.04
N ARG A 135 10.56 9.82 -7.44
CA ARG A 135 10.02 10.99 -6.75
C ARG A 135 8.68 10.66 -6.13
N ARG A 136 8.54 11.00 -4.85
CA ARG A 136 7.29 10.87 -4.11
C ARG A 136 6.20 11.79 -4.70
N PRO A 137 4.92 11.41 -4.60
CA PRO A 137 3.81 12.22 -5.15
C PRO A 137 3.57 13.52 -4.38
N SER A 138 4.07 13.63 -3.14
CA SER A 138 3.94 14.82 -2.29
C SER A 138 5.17 15.03 -1.43
N LEU A 139 5.55 16.30 -1.23
CA LEU A 139 6.60 16.68 -0.27
C LEU A 139 6.19 16.42 1.19
N ARG A 140 4.91 16.19 1.46
CA ARG A 140 4.39 15.79 2.77
C ARG A 140 4.77 14.36 3.18
N ILE A 141 5.22 13.53 2.24
CA ILE A 141 5.74 12.19 2.53
C ILE A 141 7.21 12.34 2.93
N PRO A 142 7.64 11.95 4.15
CA PRO A 142 9.05 11.94 4.51
C PRO A 142 9.87 11.08 3.53
N ASP A 143 11.10 11.52 3.20
CA ASP A 143 11.96 10.82 2.23
C ASP A 143 12.20 9.37 2.63
N GLU A 144 12.47 9.12 3.90
CA GLU A 144 12.71 7.79 4.44
C GLU A 144 11.47 6.89 4.45
N ALA A 145 10.28 7.50 4.48
CA ALA A 145 9.02 6.74 4.45
C ALA A 145 8.61 6.32 3.04
N PHE A 146 9.09 7.02 2.02
CA PHE A 146 8.81 6.70 0.62
C PHE A 146 9.70 5.57 0.15
N GLN A 147 9.14 4.38 -0.01
CA GLN A 147 9.89 3.17 -0.31
C GLN A 147 9.35 2.44 -1.53
N VAL A 148 10.21 1.66 -2.15
CA VAL A 148 9.91 0.87 -3.34
C VAL A 148 10.62 -0.48 -3.29
N VAL A 149 9.95 -1.53 -3.76
CA VAL A 149 10.57 -2.80 -4.15
C VAL A 149 10.43 -2.96 -5.66
N ARG A 150 11.56 -3.22 -6.33
CA ARG A 150 11.62 -3.47 -7.78
C ARG A 150 11.42 -4.96 -8.02
N LEU A 151 10.57 -5.30 -8.98
CA LEU A 151 10.18 -6.67 -9.33
C LEU A 151 10.84 -7.14 -10.63
N ALA A 152 10.56 -8.37 -11.06
CA ALA A 152 11.23 -8.97 -12.22
C ALA A 152 11.01 -8.19 -13.53
N ALA A 153 9.88 -7.52 -13.70
CA ALA A 153 9.58 -6.72 -14.89
C ALA A 153 10.20 -5.31 -14.89
N PHE A 154 10.94 -4.93 -13.84
CA PHE A 154 11.55 -3.61 -13.73
C PHE A 154 12.71 -3.46 -14.73
N GLU A 155 12.74 -2.31 -15.41
CA GLU A 155 13.86 -1.89 -16.29
C GLU A 155 14.46 -0.56 -15.79
N PRO A 156 15.78 -0.32 -15.93
CA PRO A 156 16.47 0.85 -15.37
C PRO A 156 15.93 2.22 -15.77
N TRP A 157 15.27 2.33 -16.94
CA TRP A 157 14.65 3.57 -17.40
C TRP A 157 13.34 3.92 -16.67
N MET A 158 12.74 2.95 -15.94
CA MET A 158 11.49 3.11 -15.22
C MET A 158 11.71 3.86 -13.92
N THR A 159 12.15 5.11 -14.02
CA THR A 159 12.28 6.05 -12.90
C THR A 159 11.35 7.24 -13.13
N GLY A 160 11.10 8.06 -12.12
CA GLY A 160 10.24 9.23 -12.29
C GLY A 160 9.35 9.49 -11.09
N THR A 161 8.22 10.15 -11.31
CA THR A 161 7.30 10.56 -10.24
C THR A 161 6.18 9.55 -10.08
N LEU A 162 5.98 9.06 -8.86
CA LEU A 162 4.83 8.22 -8.52
C LEU A 162 3.55 9.06 -8.53
N VAL A 163 2.51 8.54 -9.17
CA VAL A 163 1.19 9.17 -9.25
C VAL A 163 0.18 8.24 -8.57
N TYR A 164 -0.35 8.68 -7.44
CA TYR A 164 -1.38 7.94 -6.70
C TYR A 164 -2.74 8.03 -7.38
N ASP A 165 -3.59 7.03 -7.16
CA ASP A 165 -5.01 7.14 -7.41
C ASP A 165 -5.59 8.38 -6.69
N HIS A 166 -6.50 9.10 -7.36
CA HIS A 166 -7.07 10.34 -6.83
C HIS A 166 -7.80 10.15 -5.48
N THR A 167 -8.27 8.95 -5.20
CA THR A 167 -8.95 8.62 -3.93
C THR A 167 -8.08 8.90 -2.70
N PHE A 168 -6.76 8.70 -2.79
CA PHE A 168 -5.84 9.05 -1.70
C PHE A 168 -5.84 10.56 -1.41
N TRP A 169 -5.99 11.38 -2.44
CA TRP A 169 -6.05 12.84 -2.33
C TRP A 169 -7.40 13.33 -1.81
N ASP A 170 -8.49 12.74 -2.30
CA ASP A 170 -9.85 13.06 -1.86
C ASP A 170 -10.05 12.82 -0.35
N LEU A 171 -9.41 11.80 0.18
CA LEU A 171 -9.47 11.45 1.60
C LEU A 171 -8.33 12.04 2.43
N ASP A 172 -7.46 12.86 1.81
CA ASP A 172 -6.27 13.46 2.45
C ASP A 172 -5.36 12.43 3.16
N LEU A 173 -5.17 11.28 2.52
CA LEU A 173 -4.34 10.17 3.01
C LEU A 173 -2.98 10.09 2.30
N VAL A 174 -2.41 11.23 1.90
CA VAL A 174 -1.09 11.33 1.27
C VAL A 174 -0.12 12.06 2.21
N GLY A 175 0.86 11.35 2.73
CA GLY A 175 1.85 11.91 3.65
C GLY A 175 1.26 12.45 4.95
N LEU A 176 1.99 13.34 5.59
CA LEU A 176 1.60 13.95 6.87
C LEU A 176 1.26 15.43 6.66
N ARG A 177 0.22 15.91 7.34
CA ARG A 177 -0.01 17.35 7.49
C ARG A 177 0.59 17.83 8.79
N ASP A 178 1.10 19.06 8.79
CA ASP A 178 1.52 19.73 10.01
C ASP A 178 0.31 19.86 10.96
N ALA A 179 0.53 19.59 12.24
CA ALA A 179 -0.51 19.83 13.24
C ALA A 179 -0.89 21.32 13.22
N GLU A 180 -2.16 21.66 13.06
CA GLU A 180 -2.63 23.02 13.18
C GLU A 180 -2.22 23.57 14.56
N GLY A 181 -1.30 24.54 14.59
CA GLY A 181 -0.91 25.24 15.81
C GLY A 181 0.57 25.26 16.19
N ALA A 182 1.49 24.76 15.37
CA ALA A 182 2.94 24.92 15.63
C ALA A 182 3.53 26.18 14.98
N GLY A 183 2.75 27.27 14.90
CA GLY A 183 3.19 28.54 14.32
C GLY A 183 2.71 29.73 15.15
N SER A 184 3.46 30.06 16.20
CA SER A 184 3.46 31.40 16.81
C SER A 184 4.81 31.70 17.43
#